data_e71cf42f3b700a5757b6d6c99a3830fa
#
_entry.id   e71cf42f3b700a5757b6d6c99a3830fa
#
_cell.length_a   1.000
_cell.length_b   1.000
_cell.length_c   1.000
_cell.angle_alpha   90.00
_cell.angle_beta   90.00
_cell.angle_gamma   90.00
#
_symmetry.space_group_name_H-M   'P 1'
#
loop_
_entity.id
_entity.type
_entity.pdbx_description
1 polymer ?
#
loop_
_entity_poly.entity_id
_entity_poly.type
_entity_poly.pdbx_seq_one_letter_code
_entity_poly.pdbx_strand_id
1 'polypeptide(L)'
;MQIARVIGTVVSTQKHPKFKGAKLLLVQPVTLDDKPRGTPLLAVDSVGAGVTEKVLVVLEGRAAGEALGRKAAPVDAAIVGIIDSVDIEE
;
A
#
# COMPACT_ATOMS: atom_id res chain seq x y z
N MET A 1 5.32 -5.41 8.04
CA MET A 1 3.90 -5.48 7.68
C MET A 1 3.12 -4.51 8.55
N GLN A 2 2.27 -3.71 7.95
CA GLN A 2 1.53 -2.67 8.68
C GLN A 2 0.10 -2.59 8.19
N ILE A 3 -0.77 -2.07 9.06
CA ILE A 3 -2.12 -1.70 8.68
C ILE A 3 -2.09 -0.22 8.30
N ALA A 4 -2.72 0.13 7.19
CA ALA A 4 -2.79 1.50 6.72
C ALA A 4 -4.15 1.77 6.10
N ARG A 5 -4.48 3.07 5.96
CA ARG A 5 -5.70 3.51 5.28
C ARG A 5 -5.32 4.20 3.99
N VAL A 6 -5.99 3.85 2.91
CA VAL A 6 -5.77 4.53 1.62
C VAL A 6 -6.36 5.93 1.71
N ILE A 7 -5.51 6.94 1.52
CA ILE A 7 -5.91 8.34 1.63
C ILE A 7 -5.88 9.07 0.28
N GLY A 8 -5.34 8.45 -0.75
CA GLY A 8 -5.32 9.09 -2.05
C GLY A 8 -4.82 8.18 -3.14
N THR A 9 -5.04 8.60 -4.38
CA THR A 9 -4.52 7.93 -5.57
C THR A 9 -3.44 8.80 -6.16
N VAL A 10 -2.32 8.20 -6.54
CA VAL A 10 -1.22 8.94 -7.15
C VAL A 10 -1.42 8.94 -8.66
N VAL A 11 -1.46 10.15 -9.23
CA VAL A 11 -1.55 10.35 -10.67
C VAL A 11 -0.25 10.99 -11.13
N SER A 12 0.40 10.39 -12.14
CA SER A 12 1.65 10.89 -12.66
C SER A 12 1.59 10.94 -14.18
N THR A 13 2.11 12.01 -14.74
CA THR A 13 2.21 12.14 -16.21
C THR A 13 3.34 11.28 -16.76
N GLN A 14 4.33 10.99 -15.92
CA GLN A 14 5.44 10.11 -16.29
C GLN A 14 5.66 9.11 -15.17
N LYS A 15 5.75 7.84 -15.54
CA LYS A 15 6.00 6.77 -14.59
C LYS A 15 7.28 6.03 -14.98
N HIS A 16 7.98 5.54 -13.97
CA HIS A 16 9.05 4.58 -14.21
C HIS A 16 8.45 3.38 -14.97
N PRO A 17 9.14 2.84 -15.98
CA PRO A 17 8.60 1.72 -16.77
C PRO A 17 8.12 0.52 -15.94
N LYS A 18 8.72 0.30 -14.77
CA LYS A 18 8.31 -0.80 -13.89
C LYS A 18 6.95 -0.61 -13.25
N PHE A 19 6.39 0.61 -13.32
CA PHE A 19 5.05 0.90 -12.80
C PHE A 19 3.99 0.96 -13.88
N LYS A 20 4.37 0.72 -15.13
CA LYS A 20 3.41 0.75 -16.22
C LYS A 20 2.31 -0.28 -15.95
N GLY A 21 1.07 0.16 -15.91
CA GLY A 21 -0.05 -0.70 -15.60
C GLY A 21 -0.29 -0.92 -14.11
N ALA A 22 0.60 -0.45 -13.24
CA ALA A 22 0.43 -0.58 -11.80
C ALA A 22 -0.32 0.62 -11.24
N LYS A 23 -1.14 0.37 -10.23
CA LYS A 23 -1.86 1.41 -9.50
C LYS A 23 -1.04 1.80 -8.28
N LEU A 24 -0.80 3.10 -8.12
CA LEU A 24 -0.07 3.63 -6.97
C LEU A 24 -1.04 4.39 -6.07
N LEU A 25 -1.01 4.05 -4.79
CA LEU A 25 -1.87 4.65 -3.79
C LEU A 25 -1.05 5.29 -2.69
N LEU A 26 -1.56 6.39 -2.15
CA LEU A 26 -1.00 7.00 -0.96
C LEU A 26 -1.72 6.42 0.24
N VAL A 27 -0.96 5.83 1.16
CA VAL A 27 -1.52 5.16 2.33
C VAL A 27 -0.96 5.77 3.59
N GLN A 28 -1.80 5.91 4.60
CA GLN A 28 -1.44 6.41 5.93
C GLN A 28 -1.40 5.23 6.89
N PRO A 29 -0.22 4.85 7.42
CA PRO A 29 -0.17 3.85 8.47
C PRO A 29 -1.03 4.28 9.67
N VAL A 30 -1.73 3.33 10.25
CA VAL A 30 -2.63 3.60 11.38
C VAL A 30 -2.42 2.59 12.49
N THR A 31 -2.82 2.99 13.70
CA THR A 31 -2.87 2.09 14.85
C THR A 31 -4.13 1.23 14.78
N LEU A 32 -4.27 0.29 15.73
CA LEU A 32 -5.49 -0.51 15.82
C LEU A 32 -6.72 0.36 16.10
N ASP A 33 -6.52 1.55 16.66
CA ASP A 33 -7.60 2.52 16.94
C ASP A 33 -7.84 3.47 15.75
N ASP A 34 -7.29 3.17 14.58
CA ASP A 34 -7.41 3.98 13.37
C ASP A 34 -6.79 5.38 13.46
N LYS A 35 -5.83 5.55 14.35
CA LYS A 35 -5.12 6.82 14.49
C LYS A 35 -3.87 6.84 13.61
N PRO A 36 -3.52 7.98 13.00
CA PRO A 36 -2.31 8.06 12.19
C PRO A 36 -1.07 7.67 12.98
N ARG A 37 -0.18 6.95 12.32
CA ARG A 37 1.08 6.51 12.90
C ARG A 37 2.19 6.71 11.86
N GLY A 38 3.01 7.73 12.05
CA GLY A 38 4.09 8.04 11.12
C GLY A 38 3.61 8.80 9.90
N THR A 39 4.43 8.82 8.87
CA THR A 39 4.17 9.55 7.63
C THR A 39 3.47 8.69 6.59
N PRO A 40 2.68 9.31 5.71
CA PRO A 40 2.10 8.57 4.58
C PRO A 40 3.15 7.93 3.70
N LEU A 41 2.80 6.81 3.09
CA LEU A 41 3.67 6.02 2.22
C LEU A 41 3.03 5.86 0.85
N LEU A 42 3.90 5.74 -0.16
CA LEU A 42 3.48 5.37 -1.50
C LEU A 42 3.51 3.86 -1.62
N ALA A 43 2.42 3.25 -2.03
CA ALA A 43 2.30 1.80 -2.13
C ALA A 43 1.76 1.35 -3.48
N VAL A 44 2.27 0.22 -3.96
CA VAL A 44 1.74 -0.44 -5.14
C VAL A 44 0.51 -1.25 -4.75
N ASP A 45 -0.57 -1.11 -5.52
CA ASP A 45 -1.80 -1.86 -5.29
C ASP A 45 -1.97 -2.95 -6.33
N SER A 46 -2.06 -4.19 -5.88
CA SER A 46 -2.34 -5.35 -6.72
C SER A 46 -3.65 -6.05 -6.37
N VAL A 47 -4.43 -5.49 -5.43
CA VAL A 47 -5.65 -6.12 -4.94
C VAL A 47 -6.91 -5.32 -5.23
N GLY A 48 -6.78 -4.13 -5.79
CA GLY A 48 -7.95 -3.31 -6.13
C GLY A 48 -8.49 -2.48 -4.98
N ALA A 49 -7.61 -2.02 -4.08
CA ALA A 49 -8.04 -1.18 -2.96
C ALA A 49 -8.48 0.20 -3.44
N GLY A 50 -9.42 0.79 -2.72
CA GLY A 50 -9.93 2.13 -2.98
C GLY A 50 -9.65 3.10 -1.84
N VAL A 51 -9.83 4.39 -2.11
CA VAL A 51 -9.67 5.43 -1.09
C VAL A 51 -10.64 5.16 0.05
N THR A 52 -10.19 5.38 1.26
CA THR A 52 -10.84 5.10 2.55
C THR A 52 -10.77 3.66 3.02
N GLU A 53 -10.40 2.72 2.18
CA GLU A 53 -10.27 1.33 2.61
C GLU A 53 -9.04 1.12 3.49
N LYS A 54 -9.16 0.21 4.44
CA LYS A 54 -8.05 -0.21 5.28
C LYS A 54 -7.35 -1.38 4.61
N VAL A 55 -6.04 -1.33 4.57
CA VAL A 55 -5.23 -2.30 3.81
C VAL A 55 -4.08 -2.84 4.63
N LEU A 56 -3.61 -4.01 4.24
CA LEU A 56 -2.40 -4.60 4.79
C LEU A 56 -1.25 -4.30 3.85
N VAL A 57 -0.19 -3.71 4.40
CA VAL A 57 0.94 -3.20 3.62
C VAL A 57 2.23 -3.91 4.04
N VAL A 58 3.00 -4.33 3.06
CA VAL A 58 4.35 -4.87 3.24
C VAL A 58 5.34 -3.78 2.85
N LEU A 59 6.33 -3.53 3.71
CA LEU A 59 7.25 -2.41 3.56
C LEU A 59 8.60 -2.76 2.93
N GLU A 60 8.79 -3.98 2.49
CA GLU A 60 10.05 -4.36 1.87
C GLU A 60 9.98 -4.10 0.37
N GLY A 61 10.95 -3.36 -0.17
CA GLY A 61 11.02 -3.09 -1.60
C GLY A 61 11.02 -4.35 -2.45
N ARG A 62 11.62 -5.43 -1.96
CA ARG A 62 11.61 -6.71 -2.64
C ARG A 62 10.18 -7.27 -2.75
N ALA A 63 9.42 -7.24 -1.65
CA ALA A 63 8.04 -7.70 -1.67
C ALA A 63 7.18 -6.83 -2.57
N ALA A 64 7.42 -5.51 -2.59
CA ALA A 64 6.73 -4.62 -3.50
C ALA A 64 7.05 -4.97 -4.97
N GLY A 65 8.30 -5.30 -5.26
CA GLY A 65 8.70 -5.75 -6.59
C GLY A 65 8.01 -7.04 -7.00
N GLU A 66 7.87 -7.97 -6.06
CA GLU A 66 7.15 -9.22 -6.31
C GLU A 66 5.67 -8.98 -6.56
N ALA A 67 5.05 -8.04 -5.86
CA ALA A 67 3.65 -7.67 -6.08
C ALA A 67 3.43 -7.12 -7.49
N LEU A 68 4.44 -6.46 -8.06
CA LEU A 68 4.41 -6.00 -9.44
C LEU A 68 4.78 -7.09 -10.44
N GLY A 69 5.23 -8.25 -9.97
CA GLY A 69 5.79 -9.29 -10.81
C GLY A 69 7.16 -8.94 -11.37
N ARG A 70 7.87 -8.02 -10.72
CA ARG A 70 9.17 -7.53 -11.17
C ARG A 70 10.13 -7.40 -10.00
N LYS A 71 11.41 -7.66 -10.24
CA LYS A 71 12.46 -7.45 -9.25
C LYS A 71 12.86 -5.98 -9.22
N ALA A 72 13.30 -5.52 -8.06
CA ALA A 72 13.87 -4.19 -7.88
C ALA A 72 12.95 -3.04 -8.30
N ALA A 73 11.65 -3.16 -8.02
CA ALA A 73 10.72 -2.05 -8.25
C ALA A 73 11.05 -0.90 -7.29
N PRO A 74 11.06 0.36 -7.79
CA PRO A 74 11.43 1.52 -6.98
C PRO A 74 10.29 2.01 -6.07
N VAL A 75 9.73 1.13 -5.27
CA VAL A 75 8.73 1.46 -4.25
C VAL A 75 9.09 0.75 -2.96
N ASP A 76 8.66 1.34 -1.86
CA ASP A 76 8.96 0.82 -0.54
C ASP A 76 7.85 -0.03 0.04
N ALA A 77 6.66 -0.04 -0.56
CA ALA A 77 5.50 -0.69 0.02
C ALA A 77 4.61 -1.32 -1.04
N ALA A 78 3.97 -2.41 -0.66
CA ALA A 78 2.97 -3.08 -1.50
C ALA A 78 1.73 -3.40 -0.67
N ILE A 79 0.55 -3.16 -1.25
CA ILE A 79 -0.71 -3.56 -0.64
C ILE A 79 -0.96 -5.01 -0.99
N VAL A 80 -1.07 -5.86 0.02
CA VAL A 80 -1.25 -7.29 -0.17
C VAL A 80 -2.63 -7.80 0.25
N GLY A 81 -3.46 -6.95 0.82
CA GLY A 81 -4.81 -7.34 1.20
C GLY A 81 -5.66 -6.16 1.62
N ILE A 82 -6.97 -6.32 1.55
CA ILE A 82 -7.95 -5.36 2.05
C ILE A 82 -8.48 -5.92 3.37
N ILE A 83 -8.51 -5.07 4.40
CA ILE A 83 -8.91 -5.49 5.75
C ILE A 83 -10.35 -5.05 5.98
N ASP A 84 -11.25 -6.02 6.18
CA ASP A 84 -12.65 -5.74 6.48
C ASP A 84 -12.85 -5.50 7.98
N SER A 85 -12.16 -6.28 8.81
CA SER A 85 -12.26 -6.13 10.26
C SER A 85 -11.00 -6.64 10.93
N VAL A 86 -10.78 -6.18 12.17
CA VAL A 86 -9.70 -6.66 13.01
C VAL A 86 -10.32 -7.14 14.32
N ASP A 87 -10.13 -8.43 14.63
CA ASP A 87 -10.60 -9.01 15.88
C ASP A 87 -9.43 -9.07 16.85
N ILE A 88 -9.58 -8.40 17.98
CA ILE A 88 -8.57 -8.39 19.04
C ILE A 88 -9.00 -9.38 20.10
N GLU A 89 -8.18 -10.41 20.32
CA GLU A 89 -8.42 -11.38 21.37
C GLU A 89 -7.53 -11.09 22.56
N GLU A 90 -8.12 -11.03 23.74
CA GLU A 90 -7.40 -10.77 24.98
C GLU A 90 -7.28 -12.02 25.84
#